data_6caa55e17013083e1266ca6b7dac1549
#
_entry.id   6caa55e17013083e1266ca6b7dac1549
#
_cell.length_a   1.000
_cell.length_b   1.000
_cell.length_c   1.000
_cell.angle_alpha   90.00
_cell.angle_beta   90.00
_cell.angle_gamma   90.00
#
_symmetry.space_group_name_H-M   'P 1'
#
loop_
_entity.id
_entity.type
_entity.pdbx_description
1 polymer ?
#
loop_
_entity_poly.entity_id
_entity_poly.type
_entity_poly.pdbx_seq_one_letter_code
_entity_poly.pdbx_strand_id
1 'polypeptide(L)'
;MFKKNSKAESTAIKILEAALASFREQGFDAATMRSIAERAGVATGAAYYYYASKDAIVMDFYQRACDEMQESIRIALERVNNFEEGLRELIRVKLTHFGPNRDILRALLRNGADPTHPLSPFSAETKHIRDVDMAWFQQLVKQSSVRVPRDLAPRLPGVLWFFQMGVILFWITDDSPQQSRTEKLLPLACRSVSWFIRHASFPLMRPLRRSALELIEIVVGEKQ
;
A
#
# COMPACT_ATOMS: atom_id res chain seq x y z
N MET A 1 -19.63 16.90 6.74
CA MET A 1 -19.42 18.30 7.13
C MET A 1 -17.91 18.53 7.17
N PHE A 2 -17.35 19.00 6.05
CA PHE A 2 -15.89 19.16 5.92
C PHE A 2 -15.41 20.26 6.87
N LYS A 3 -14.45 19.91 7.77
CA LYS A 3 -13.74 20.90 8.57
C LYS A 3 -13.10 21.91 7.63
N LYS A 4 -13.29 23.19 7.92
CA LYS A 4 -12.71 24.32 7.21
C LYS A 4 -11.19 24.19 7.28
N ASN A 5 -10.57 23.69 6.19
CA ASN A 5 -9.12 23.55 6.10
C ASN A 5 -8.47 24.92 6.33
N SER A 6 -7.40 24.96 7.11
CA SER A 6 -6.64 26.20 7.29
C SER A 6 -6.06 26.66 5.95
N LYS A 7 -5.78 27.97 5.78
CA LYS A 7 -5.15 28.50 4.56
C LYS A 7 -3.83 27.78 4.24
N ALA A 8 -3.09 27.38 5.27
CA ALA A 8 -1.86 26.62 5.15
C ALA A 8 -2.11 25.22 4.55
N GLU A 9 -3.11 24.49 5.03
CA GLU A 9 -3.48 23.17 4.52
C GLU A 9 -3.95 23.24 3.06
N SER A 10 -4.74 24.26 2.70
CA SER A 10 -5.14 24.50 1.32
C SER A 10 -3.94 24.72 0.38
N THR A 11 -2.89 25.40 0.85
CA THR A 11 -1.66 25.61 0.05
C THR A 11 -0.86 24.32 -0.08
N ALA A 12 -0.72 23.54 0.98
CA ALA A 12 -0.05 22.23 0.92
C ALA A 12 -0.75 21.30 -0.08
N ILE A 13 -2.08 21.23 -0.06
CA ILE A 13 -2.86 20.42 -1.03
C ILE A 13 -2.62 20.91 -2.46
N LYS A 14 -2.61 22.21 -2.74
CA LYS A 14 -2.31 22.73 -4.09
C LYS A 14 -0.92 22.32 -4.57
N ILE A 15 0.09 22.35 -3.70
CA ILE A 15 1.45 21.91 -4.04
C ILE A 15 1.47 20.41 -4.32
N LEU A 16 0.79 19.61 -3.49
CA LEU A 16 0.66 18.17 -3.68
C LEU A 16 0.00 17.85 -5.03
N GLU A 17 -1.14 18.45 -5.36
CA GLU A 17 -1.85 18.24 -6.63
C GLU A 17 -0.98 18.63 -7.84
N ALA A 18 -0.29 19.78 -7.76
CA ALA A 18 0.65 20.23 -8.79
C ALA A 18 1.81 19.26 -8.98
N ALA A 19 2.35 18.71 -7.89
CA ALA A 19 3.41 17.71 -7.93
C ALA A 19 2.93 16.41 -8.58
N LEU A 20 1.77 15.87 -8.15
CA LEU A 20 1.19 14.65 -8.73
C LEU A 20 0.92 14.82 -10.23
N ALA A 21 0.43 15.97 -10.66
CA ALA A 21 0.24 16.28 -12.07
C ALA A 21 1.59 16.33 -12.82
N SER A 22 2.63 16.95 -12.24
CA SER A 22 3.97 17.00 -12.84
C SER A 22 4.60 15.60 -12.92
N PHE A 23 4.45 14.76 -11.89
CA PHE A 23 4.94 13.37 -11.92
C PHE A 23 4.26 12.53 -12.98
N ARG A 24 2.97 12.74 -13.23
CA ARG A 24 2.22 12.05 -14.28
C ARG A 24 2.67 12.46 -15.69
N GLU A 25 2.92 13.74 -15.90
CA GLU A 25 3.22 14.28 -17.24
C GLU A 25 4.68 14.08 -17.66
N GLN A 26 5.63 14.28 -16.77
CA GLN A 26 7.08 14.28 -17.09
C GLN A 26 7.89 13.25 -16.30
N GLY A 27 7.26 12.52 -15.38
CA GLY A 27 7.92 11.57 -14.49
C GLY A 27 8.48 12.22 -13.22
N PHE A 28 8.73 11.38 -12.20
CA PHE A 28 9.22 11.84 -10.90
C PHE A 28 10.61 12.49 -11.00
N ASP A 29 11.53 11.90 -11.78
CA ASP A 29 12.92 12.35 -11.84
C ASP A 29 13.05 13.73 -12.50
N ALA A 30 12.31 13.98 -13.58
CA ALA A 30 12.36 15.24 -14.33
C ALA A 30 11.64 16.40 -13.61
N ALA A 31 10.67 16.12 -12.76
CA ALA A 31 9.98 17.15 -11.98
C ALA A 31 10.91 17.79 -10.95
N THR A 32 10.84 19.12 -10.79
CA THR A 32 11.63 19.88 -9.82
C THR A 32 10.72 20.62 -8.85
N MET A 33 11.21 20.91 -7.64
CA MET A 33 10.47 21.74 -6.68
C MET A 33 10.10 23.12 -7.26
N ARG A 34 10.94 23.67 -8.15
CA ARG A 34 10.68 24.93 -8.85
C ARG A 34 9.49 24.80 -9.80
N SER A 35 9.49 23.78 -10.68
CA SER A 35 8.41 23.56 -11.64
C SER A 35 7.08 23.23 -10.94
N ILE A 36 7.15 22.51 -9.82
CA ILE A 36 5.97 22.20 -8.97
C ILE A 36 5.41 23.49 -8.35
N ALA A 37 6.26 24.35 -7.79
CA ALA A 37 5.85 25.62 -7.20
C ALA A 37 5.19 26.54 -8.25
N GLU A 38 5.80 26.66 -9.43
CA GLU A 38 5.26 27.42 -10.57
C GLU A 38 3.87 26.92 -10.97
N ARG A 39 3.71 25.60 -11.12
CA ARG A 39 2.43 24.98 -11.42
C ARG A 39 1.37 25.17 -10.32
N ALA A 40 1.78 25.16 -9.05
CA ALA A 40 0.90 25.42 -7.90
C ALA A 40 0.52 26.91 -7.75
N GLY A 41 1.14 27.81 -8.51
CA GLY A 41 0.96 29.25 -8.39
C GLY A 41 1.51 29.82 -7.08
N VAL A 42 2.61 29.24 -6.55
CA VAL A 42 3.28 29.70 -5.32
C VAL A 42 4.75 30.01 -5.58
N ALA A 43 5.35 30.85 -4.71
CA ALA A 43 6.78 31.07 -4.76
C ALA A 43 7.55 29.77 -4.41
N THR A 44 8.71 29.55 -5.04
CA THR A 44 9.54 28.35 -4.76
C THR A 44 9.90 28.21 -3.28
N GLY A 45 10.20 29.31 -2.59
CA GLY A 45 10.45 29.32 -1.15
C GLY A 45 9.23 28.88 -0.32
N ALA A 46 8.01 29.20 -0.80
CA ALA A 46 6.79 28.72 -0.15
C ALA A 46 6.63 27.20 -0.34
N ALA A 47 6.94 26.65 -1.52
CA ALA A 47 6.89 25.20 -1.71
C ALA A 47 7.87 24.47 -0.77
N TYR A 48 9.09 24.97 -0.61
CA TYR A 48 10.07 24.42 0.35
C TYR A 48 9.67 24.58 1.82
N TYR A 49 8.87 25.58 2.15
CA TYR A 49 8.32 25.72 3.50
C TYR A 49 7.35 24.59 3.87
N TYR A 50 6.55 24.10 2.91
CA TYR A 50 5.61 23.01 3.12
C TYR A 50 6.25 21.64 2.96
N TYR A 51 7.14 21.47 2.00
CA TYR A 51 7.76 20.19 1.65
C TYR A 51 9.25 20.37 1.39
N ALA A 52 10.08 19.74 2.21
CA ALA A 52 11.54 19.84 2.08
C ALA A 52 12.08 19.25 0.78
N SER A 53 11.35 18.30 0.15
CA SER A 53 11.75 17.63 -1.09
C SER A 53 10.55 17.07 -1.84
N LYS A 54 10.77 16.57 -3.06
CA LYS A 54 9.77 15.81 -3.81
C LYS A 54 9.35 14.54 -3.05
N ASP A 55 10.30 13.89 -2.39
CA ASP A 55 10.01 12.69 -1.59
C ASP A 55 9.04 13.00 -0.45
N ALA A 56 9.20 14.16 0.22
CA ALA A 56 8.28 14.61 1.26
C ALA A 56 6.85 14.81 0.72
N ILE A 57 6.70 15.27 -0.53
CA ILE A 57 5.39 15.39 -1.17
C ILE A 57 4.76 13.99 -1.41
N VAL A 58 5.56 13.03 -1.88
CA VAL A 58 5.08 11.66 -2.11
C VAL A 58 4.74 10.97 -0.79
N MET A 59 5.50 11.21 0.26
CA MET A 59 5.18 10.68 1.60
C MET A 59 3.86 11.24 2.14
N ASP A 60 3.58 12.54 1.95
CA ASP A 60 2.28 13.13 2.30
C ASP A 60 1.14 12.53 1.45
N PHE A 61 1.39 12.28 0.16
CA PHE A 61 0.43 11.56 -0.68
C PHE A 61 0.11 10.16 -0.13
N TYR A 62 1.12 9.38 0.25
CA TYR A 62 0.90 8.05 0.83
C TYR A 62 0.15 8.12 2.16
N GLN A 63 0.51 9.07 3.02
CA GLN A 63 -0.16 9.25 4.31
C GLN A 63 -1.64 9.63 4.13
N ARG A 64 -1.93 10.60 3.28
CA ARG A 64 -3.31 11.02 2.98
C ARG A 64 -4.13 9.88 2.39
N ALA A 65 -3.56 9.14 1.44
CA ALA A 65 -4.22 7.97 0.87
C ALA A 65 -4.53 6.92 1.94
N CYS A 66 -3.60 6.67 2.86
CA CYS A 66 -3.80 5.76 3.99
C CYS A 66 -4.96 6.23 4.89
N ASP A 67 -4.98 7.53 5.25
CA ASP A 67 -6.01 8.11 6.11
C ASP A 67 -7.40 8.09 5.45
N GLU A 68 -7.49 8.42 4.17
CA GLU A 68 -8.73 8.42 3.40
C GLU A 68 -9.32 7.02 3.21
N MET A 69 -8.47 6.00 3.09
CA MET A 69 -8.91 4.60 2.94
C MET A 69 -9.45 3.98 4.23
N GLN A 70 -9.10 4.49 5.42
CA GLN A 70 -9.43 3.85 6.70
C GLN A 70 -10.91 3.55 6.85
N GLU A 71 -11.76 4.54 6.58
CA GLU A 71 -13.21 4.36 6.70
C GLU A 71 -13.76 3.36 5.67
N SER A 72 -13.27 3.41 4.44
CA SER A 72 -13.66 2.46 3.39
C SER A 72 -13.26 1.03 3.74
N ILE A 73 -12.07 0.84 4.31
CA ILE A 73 -11.59 -0.47 4.78
C ILE A 73 -12.46 -0.94 5.95
N ARG A 74 -12.76 -0.09 6.93
CA ARG A 74 -13.61 -0.42 8.07
C ARG A 74 -14.98 -0.92 7.61
N ILE A 75 -15.63 -0.16 6.71
CA ILE A 75 -16.94 -0.52 6.15
C ILE A 75 -16.87 -1.84 5.37
N ALA A 76 -15.82 -2.03 4.57
CA ALA A 76 -15.64 -3.26 3.80
C ALA A 76 -15.51 -4.48 4.73
N LEU A 77 -14.72 -4.36 5.80
CA LEU A 77 -14.52 -5.46 6.77
C LEU A 77 -15.76 -5.77 7.61
N GLU A 78 -16.62 -4.80 7.88
CA GLU A 78 -17.88 -5.04 8.58
C GLU A 78 -18.91 -5.83 7.76
N ARG A 79 -18.79 -5.79 6.43
CA ARG A 79 -19.73 -6.46 5.51
C ARG A 79 -19.35 -7.89 5.17
N VAL A 80 -18.15 -8.34 5.55
CA VAL A 80 -17.64 -9.66 5.19
C VAL A 80 -17.64 -10.60 6.37
N ASN A 81 -17.93 -11.88 6.10
CA ASN A 81 -18.08 -12.90 7.14
C ASN A 81 -16.97 -13.96 7.10
N ASN A 82 -16.07 -13.90 6.13
CA ASN A 82 -15.00 -14.87 5.98
C ASN A 82 -13.67 -14.25 5.55
N PHE A 83 -12.59 -14.95 5.84
CA PHE A 83 -11.23 -14.49 5.60
C PHE A 83 -10.92 -14.19 4.12
N GLU A 84 -11.36 -15.06 3.20
CA GLU A 84 -11.08 -14.92 1.76
C GLU A 84 -11.71 -13.64 1.19
N GLU A 85 -12.96 -13.42 1.52
CA GLU A 85 -13.70 -12.24 1.09
C GLU A 85 -13.12 -10.97 1.71
N GLY A 86 -12.80 -10.99 3.01
CA GLY A 86 -12.17 -9.86 3.69
C GLY A 86 -10.79 -9.52 3.11
N LEU A 87 -9.97 -10.51 2.81
CA LEU A 87 -8.67 -10.31 2.17
C LEU A 87 -8.83 -9.67 0.79
N ARG A 88 -9.79 -10.14 0.00
CA ARG A 88 -10.09 -9.59 -1.32
C ARG A 88 -10.57 -8.15 -1.23
N GLU A 89 -11.50 -7.84 -0.32
CA GLU A 89 -12.04 -6.49 -0.17
C GLU A 89 -11.01 -5.49 0.35
N LEU A 90 -10.14 -5.87 1.30
CA LEU A 90 -9.02 -5.04 1.73
C LEU A 90 -8.14 -4.60 0.56
N ILE A 91 -7.76 -5.53 -0.30
CA ILE A 91 -6.93 -5.22 -1.47
C ILE A 91 -7.73 -4.41 -2.49
N ARG A 92 -9.00 -4.75 -2.73
CA ARG A 92 -9.86 -4.05 -3.69
C ARG A 92 -10.05 -2.57 -3.33
N VAL A 93 -10.29 -2.25 -2.06
CA VAL A 93 -10.39 -0.86 -1.60
C VAL A 93 -9.15 -0.07 -2.00
N LYS A 94 -7.95 -0.64 -1.81
CA LYS A 94 -6.69 0.02 -2.18
C LYS A 94 -6.53 0.21 -3.68
N LEU A 95 -6.79 -0.83 -4.49
CA LEU A 95 -6.72 -0.72 -5.94
C LEU A 95 -7.69 0.35 -6.47
N THR A 96 -8.90 0.41 -5.91
CA THR A 96 -9.91 1.41 -6.27
C THR A 96 -9.46 2.82 -5.89
N HIS A 97 -8.95 3.01 -4.67
CA HIS A 97 -8.50 4.30 -4.18
C HIS A 97 -7.30 4.85 -4.97
N PHE A 98 -6.32 3.99 -5.24
CA PHE A 98 -5.14 4.36 -6.01
C PHE A 98 -5.38 4.40 -7.53
N GLY A 99 -6.51 3.91 -8.02
CA GLY A 99 -6.85 3.84 -9.44
C GLY A 99 -6.59 5.14 -10.21
N PRO A 100 -7.07 6.31 -9.75
CA PRO A 100 -6.83 7.61 -10.39
C PRO A 100 -5.36 8.03 -10.45
N ASN A 101 -4.51 7.46 -9.59
CA ASN A 101 -3.08 7.77 -9.45
C ASN A 101 -2.17 6.60 -9.84
N ARG A 102 -2.70 5.59 -10.54
CA ARG A 102 -1.95 4.40 -10.94
C ARG A 102 -0.69 4.72 -11.74
N ASP A 103 -0.76 5.69 -12.64
CA ASP A 103 0.39 6.12 -13.45
C ASP A 103 1.49 6.76 -12.61
N ILE A 104 1.11 7.49 -11.55
CA ILE A 104 2.06 8.03 -10.57
C ILE A 104 2.77 6.90 -9.83
N LEU A 105 2.00 5.90 -9.35
CA LEU A 105 2.59 4.72 -8.70
C LEU A 105 3.53 3.96 -9.63
N ARG A 106 3.19 3.86 -10.93
CA ARG A 106 4.07 3.28 -11.95
C ARG A 106 5.37 4.08 -12.11
N ALA A 107 5.29 5.42 -12.15
CA ALA A 107 6.47 6.27 -12.23
C ALA A 107 7.36 6.16 -10.99
N LEU A 108 6.76 5.97 -9.81
CA LEU A 108 7.47 5.82 -8.54
C LEU A 108 8.03 4.41 -8.31
N LEU A 109 7.59 3.42 -9.10
CA LEU A 109 7.97 2.01 -8.92
C LEU A 109 9.49 1.79 -8.99
N ARG A 110 10.19 2.54 -9.83
CA ARG A 110 11.66 2.44 -9.96
C ARG A 110 12.37 2.78 -8.66
N ASN A 111 11.91 3.85 -7.99
CA ASN A 111 12.46 4.28 -6.70
C ASN A 111 11.96 3.37 -5.56
N GLY A 112 10.72 2.89 -5.65
CA GLY A 112 10.12 1.99 -4.68
C GLY A 112 10.72 0.58 -4.65
N ALA A 113 11.41 0.16 -5.72
CA ALA A 113 12.07 -1.16 -5.77
C ALA A 113 13.35 -1.23 -4.94
N ASP A 114 14.03 -0.10 -4.70
CA ASP A 114 15.21 -0.05 -3.83
C ASP A 114 14.78 0.10 -2.36
N PRO A 115 15.05 -0.91 -1.49
CA PRO A 115 14.65 -0.84 -0.08
C PRO A 115 15.29 0.30 0.71
N THR A 116 16.39 0.87 0.21
CA THR A 116 17.09 2.00 0.86
C THR A 116 16.51 3.36 0.48
N HIS A 117 15.70 3.42 -0.58
CA HIS A 117 15.06 4.66 -0.99
C HIS A 117 13.92 5.04 -0.04
N PRO A 118 13.80 6.30 0.43
CA PRO A 118 12.75 6.71 1.38
C PRO A 118 11.32 6.39 0.93
N LEU A 119 11.04 6.42 -0.37
CA LEU A 119 9.72 6.11 -0.94
C LEU A 119 9.45 4.60 -1.10
N SER A 120 10.40 3.75 -0.79
CA SER A 120 10.20 2.31 -0.85
C SER A 120 9.18 1.86 0.19
N PRO A 121 8.22 0.98 -0.18
CA PRO A 121 7.32 0.36 0.80
C PRO A 121 8.07 -0.44 1.89
N PHE A 122 9.34 -0.76 1.64
CA PHE A 122 10.20 -1.55 2.53
C PHE A 122 11.13 -0.68 3.39
N SER A 123 11.19 0.64 3.17
CA SER A 123 12.06 1.56 3.90
C SER A 123 11.62 1.76 5.35
N ALA A 124 12.50 2.36 6.15
CA ALA A 124 12.18 2.77 7.52
C ALA A 124 11.17 3.92 7.55
N GLU A 125 11.23 4.82 6.58
CA GLU A 125 10.36 5.99 6.46
C GLU A 125 8.89 5.63 6.22
N THR A 126 8.63 4.55 5.46
CA THR A 126 7.27 4.06 5.19
C THR A 126 6.76 3.07 6.24
N LYS A 127 7.55 2.78 7.28
CA LYS A 127 7.20 1.78 8.31
C LYS A 127 5.85 2.06 8.95
N HIS A 128 5.54 3.30 9.28
CA HIS A 128 4.28 3.67 9.91
C HIS A 128 3.06 3.36 9.04
N ILE A 129 3.15 3.55 7.71
CA ILE A 129 2.10 3.21 6.74
C ILE A 129 1.94 1.69 6.67
N ARG A 130 3.06 0.96 6.62
CA ARG A 130 3.08 -0.51 6.63
C ARG A 130 2.48 -1.08 7.92
N ASP A 131 2.75 -0.47 9.07
CA ASP A 131 2.20 -0.91 10.35
C ASP A 131 0.67 -0.76 10.40
N VAL A 132 0.11 0.31 9.84
CA VAL A 132 -1.34 0.49 9.69
C VAL A 132 -1.94 -0.62 8.81
N ASP A 133 -1.30 -0.93 7.69
CA ASP A 133 -1.74 -2.02 6.81
C ASP A 133 -1.73 -3.37 7.53
N MET A 134 -0.66 -3.67 8.25
CA MET A 134 -0.56 -4.92 9.01
C MET A 134 -1.61 -5.00 10.12
N ALA A 135 -1.99 -3.89 10.74
CA ALA A 135 -3.07 -3.85 11.73
C ALA A 135 -4.43 -4.24 11.13
N TRP A 136 -4.73 -3.82 9.89
CA TRP A 136 -5.93 -4.26 9.19
C TRP A 136 -5.94 -5.77 8.91
N PHE A 137 -4.81 -6.35 8.52
CA PHE A 137 -4.70 -7.81 8.37
C PHE A 137 -4.85 -8.55 9.70
N GLN A 138 -4.30 -8.01 10.80
CA GLN A 138 -4.52 -8.58 12.13
C GLN A 138 -5.99 -8.57 12.51
N GLN A 139 -6.69 -7.47 12.25
CA GLN A 139 -8.12 -7.36 12.51
C GLN A 139 -8.91 -8.37 11.68
N LEU A 140 -8.63 -8.49 10.37
CA LEU A 140 -9.26 -9.47 9.49
C LEU A 140 -9.08 -10.91 10.02
N VAL A 141 -7.87 -11.29 10.42
CA VAL A 141 -7.57 -12.61 10.98
C VAL A 141 -8.41 -12.87 12.25
N LYS A 142 -8.49 -11.88 13.15
CA LYS A 142 -9.25 -12.00 14.39
C LYS A 142 -10.76 -12.16 14.16
N GLN A 143 -11.35 -11.33 13.30
CA GLN A 143 -12.80 -11.31 13.08
C GLN A 143 -13.30 -12.48 12.22
N SER A 144 -12.47 -13.00 11.31
CA SER A 144 -12.87 -14.10 10.42
C SER A 144 -12.82 -15.49 11.06
N SER A 145 -12.41 -15.60 12.33
CA SER A 145 -12.29 -16.87 13.08
C SER A 145 -11.45 -17.94 12.36
N VAL A 146 -10.56 -17.55 11.43
CA VAL A 146 -9.68 -18.48 10.74
C VAL A 146 -8.66 -19.07 11.72
N ARG A 147 -8.51 -20.40 11.71
CA ARG A 147 -7.53 -21.08 12.57
C ARG A 147 -6.13 -20.95 11.99
N VAL A 148 -5.28 -20.20 12.66
CA VAL A 148 -3.87 -19.99 12.29
C VAL A 148 -2.97 -20.75 13.27
N PRO A 149 -1.99 -21.53 12.78
CA PRO A 149 -0.98 -22.16 13.64
C PRO A 149 -0.23 -21.12 14.48
N ARG A 150 0.14 -21.51 15.73
CA ARG A 150 0.79 -20.60 16.69
C ARG A 150 2.11 -20.02 16.19
N ASP A 151 2.86 -20.79 15.41
CA ASP A 151 4.14 -20.40 14.81
C ASP A 151 3.98 -19.43 13.62
N LEU A 152 2.84 -19.49 12.91
CA LEU A 152 2.53 -18.61 11.79
C LEU A 152 1.83 -17.31 12.23
N ALA A 153 1.03 -17.36 13.29
CA ALA A 153 0.15 -16.26 13.71
C ALA A 153 0.88 -14.90 13.87
N PRO A 154 2.06 -14.78 14.50
CA PRO A 154 2.75 -13.51 14.65
C PRO A 154 3.31 -12.96 13.33
N ARG A 155 3.58 -13.83 12.36
CA ARG A 155 4.17 -13.45 11.06
C ARG A 155 3.12 -13.24 9.96
N LEU A 156 1.91 -13.75 10.15
CA LEU A 156 0.87 -13.75 9.13
C LEU A 156 0.50 -12.35 8.62
N PRO A 157 0.37 -11.29 9.44
CA PRO A 157 0.09 -9.95 8.93
C PRO A 157 1.14 -9.44 7.95
N GLY A 158 2.42 -9.67 8.24
CA GLY A 158 3.52 -9.33 7.33
C GLY A 158 3.47 -10.11 6.03
N VAL A 159 3.17 -11.42 6.08
CA VAL A 159 2.99 -12.27 4.88
C VAL A 159 1.85 -11.75 4.01
N LEU A 160 0.73 -11.39 4.62
CA LEU A 160 -0.43 -10.84 3.90
C LEU A 160 -0.13 -9.47 3.30
N TRP A 161 0.66 -8.67 4.00
CA TRP A 161 1.15 -7.40 3.47
C TRP A 161 2.06 -7.61 2.23
N PHE A 162 3.02 -8.53 2.28
CA PHE A 162 3.83 -8.90 1.10
C PHE A 162 2.98 -9.41 -0.06
N PHE A 163 2.00 -10.27 0.24
CA PHE A 163 1.04 -10.74 -0.76
C PHE A 163 0.30 -9.57 -1.42
N GLN A 164 -0.21 -8.64 -0.62
CA GLN A 164 -0.85 -7.43 -1.11
C GLN A 164 0.09 -6.61 -1.99
N MET A 165 1.36 -6.41 -1.57
CA MET A 165 2.34 -5.68 -2.38
C MET A 165 2.57 -6.36 -3.73
N GLY A 166 2.62 -7.69 -3.77
CA GLY A 166 2.70 -8.44 -5.02
C GLY A 166 1.51 -8.20 -5.95
N VAL A 167 0.30 -8.16 -5.39
CA VAL A 167 -0.92 -7.85 -6.17
C VAL A 167 -0.91 -6.40 -6.67
N ILE A 168 -0.52 -5.44 -5.83
CA ILE A 168 -0.41 -4.02 -6.23
C ILE A 168 0.63 -3.86 -7.34
N LEU A 169 1.79 -4.50 -7.22
CA LEU A 169 2.84 -4.47 -8.24
C LEU A 169 2.34 -5.04 -9.58
N PHE A 170 1.65 -6.19 -9.55
CA PHE A 170 1.03 -6.75 -10.73
C PHE A 170 0.01 -5.78 -11.34
N TRP A 171 -0.87 -5.21 -10.53
CA TRP A 171 -1.88 -4.26 -10.97
C TRP A 171 -1.27 -2.99 -11.58
N ILE A 172 -0.20 -2.42 -11.00
CA ILE A 172 0.49 -1.25 -11.54
C ILE A 172 1.01 -1.53 -12.96
N THR A 173 1.46 -2.75 -13.24
CA THR A 173 2.05 -3.16 -14.52
C THR A 173 1.04 -3.81 -15.48
N ASP A 174 -0.21 -4.00 -15.07
CA ASP A 174 -1.24 -4.63 -15.90
C ASP A 174 -1.76 -3.68 -16.99
N ASP A 175 -1.31 -3.88 -18.22
CA ASP A 175 -1.70 -3.11 -19.40
C ASP A 175 -2.89 -3.70 -20.17
N SER A 176 -3.55 -4.73 -19.61
CA SER A 176 -4.77 -5.27 -20.21
C SER A 176 -5.94 -4.29 -20.12
N PRO A 177 -6.89 -4.34 -21.08
CA PRO A 177 -8.06 -3.46 -21.05
C PRO A 177 -8.78 -3.53 -19.70
N GLN A 178 -8.98 -2.35 -19.08
CA GLN A 178 -9.61 -2.19 -17.76
C GLN A 178 -8.97 -3.04 -16.65
N GLN A 179 -7.67 -3.35 -16.75
CA GLN A 179 -6.91 -4.22 -15.84
C GLN A 179 -7.59 -5.60 -15.65
N SER A 180 -8.14 -6.13 -16.73
CA SER A 180 -8.92 -7.38 -16.73
C SER A 180 -8.13 -8.60 -16.22
N ARG A 181 -6.78 -8.60 -16.34
CA ARG A 181 -5.93 -9.65 -15.77
C ARG A 181 -5.89 -9.58 -14.24
N THR A 182 -5.81 -8.37 -13.68
CA THR A 182 -5.85 -8.14 -12.23
C THR A 182 -7.20 -8.54 -11.66
N GLU A 183 -8.31 -8.19 -12.33
CA GLU A 183 -9.66 -8.56 -11.91
C GLU A 183 -9.87 -10.09 -11.85
N LYS A 184 -9.20 -10.85 -12.73
CA LYS A 184 -9.20 -12.31 -12.69
C LYS A 184 -8.22 -12.88 -11.67
N LEU A 185 -7.05 -12.26 -11.51
CA LEU A 185 -5.99 -12.73 -10.60
C LEU A 185 -6.41 -12.58 -9.14
N LEU A 186 -6.95 -11.43 -8.76
CA LEU A 186 -7.24 -11.11 -7.35
C LEU A 186 -8.10 -12.16 -6.64
N PRO A 187 -9.28 -12.59 -7.15
CA PRO A 187 -10.08 -13.61 -6.49
C PRO A 187 -9.39 -14.97 -6.41
N LEU A 188 -8.65 -15.36 -7.45
CA LEU A 188 -7.92 -16.63 -7.48
C LEU A 188 -6.78 -16.64 -6.47
N ALA A 189 -6.00 -15.57 -6.41
CA ALA A 189 -4.88 -15.41 -5.49
C ALA A 189 -5.38 -15.38 -4.02
N CYS A 190 -6.44 -14.63 -3.72
CA CYS A 190 -7.05 -14.60 -2.38
C CYS A 190 -7.59 -15.97 -1.97
N ARG A 191 -8.23 -16.71 -2.87
CA ARG A 191 -8.68 -18.08 -2.64
C ARG A 191 -7.52 -19.01 -2.31
N SER A 192 -6.44 -18.93 -3.08
CA SER A 192 -5.24 -19.77 -2.87
C SER A 192 -4.61 -19.50 -1.50
N VAL A 193 -4.40 -18.23 -1.15
CA VAL A 193 -3.87 -17.84 0.16
C VAL A 193 -4.78 -18.31 1.29
N SER A 194 -6.08 -18.10 1.17
CA SER A 194 -7.07 -18.55 2.16
C SER A 194 -7.08 -20.06 2.32
N TRP A 195 -6.93 -20.80 1.24
CA TRP A 195 -6.82 -22.25 1.26
C TRP A 195 -5.56 -22.68 2.02
N PHE A 196 -4.40 -22.10 1.72
CA PHE A 196 -3.15 -22.40 2.42
C PHE A 196 -3.24 -22.13 3.91
N ILE A 197 -3.80 -21.00 4.33
CA ILE A 197 -3.93 -20.64 5.74
C ILE A 197 -4.85 -21.63 6.47
N ARG A 198 -6.01 -21.97 5.88
CA ARG A 198 -6.96 -22.94 6.49
C ARG A 198 -6.33 -24.32 6.66
N HIS A 199 -5.48 -24.75 5.74
CA HIS A 199 -4.85 -26.06 5.75
C HIS A 199 -3.47 -26.07 6.43
N ALA A 200 -2.94 -24.92 6.80
CA ALA A 200 -1.62 -24.77 7.41
C ALA A 200 -1.45 -25.55 8.74
N SER A 201 -2.56 -25.85 9.42
CA SER A 201 -2.56 -26.64 10.67
C SER A 201 -2.42 -28.16 10.46
N PHE A 202 -2.65 -28.67 9.23
CA PHE A 202 -2.51 -30.11 8.97
C PHE A 202 -1.07 -30.58 9.11
N PRO A 203 -0.82 -31.79 9.69
CA PRO A 203 0.52 -32.33 9.88
C PRO A 203 1.33 -32.41 8.57
N LEU A 204 0.70 -32.75 7.47
CA LEU A 204 1.32 -32.85 6.15
C LEU A 204 1.85 -31.50 5.64
N MET A 205 1.27 -30.40 6.09
CA MET A 205 1.71 -29.04 5.72
C MET A 205 2.86 -28.51 6.57
N ARG A 206 3.26 -29.22 7.64
CA ARG A 206 4.34 -28.77 8.55
C ARG A 206 5.67 -28.50 7.83
N PRO A 207 6.19 -29.38 6.95
CA PRO A 207 7.45 -29.12 6.25
C PRO A 207 7.36 -27.86 5.39
N LEU A 208 6.30 -27.73 4.58
CA LEU A 208 6.08 -26.58 3.71
C LEU A 208 5.96 -25.28 4.51
N ARG A 209 5.19 -25.31 5.63
CA ARG A 209 5.05 -24.16 6.51
C ARG A 209 6.39 -23.77 7.14
N ARG A 210 7.20 -24.74 7.59
CA ARG A 210 8.53 -24.48 8.17
C ARG A 210 9.45 -23.79 7.16
N SER A 211 9.53 -24.32 5.93
CA SER A 211 10.32 -23.70 4.87
C SER A 211 9.81 -22.31 4.51
N ALA A 212 8.49 -22.09 4.49
CA ALA A 212 7.92 -20.77 4.26
C ALA A 212 8.28 -19.77 5.38
N LEU A 213 8.27 -20.20 6.65
CA LEU A 213 8.68 -19.38 7.79
C LEU A 213 10.18 -19.03 7.73
N GLU A 214 11.04 -19.97 7.38
CA GLU A 214 12.48 -19.75 7.18
C GLU A 214 12.73 -18.74 6.05
N LEU A 215 12.01 -18.85 4.91
CA LEU A 215 12.09 -17.88 3.82
C LEU A 215 11.63 -16.48 4.26
N ILE A 216 10.56 -16.40 5.04
CA ILE A 216 10.07 -15.13 5.58
C ILE A 216 11.12 -14.49 6.49
N GLU A 217 11.78 -15.25 7.36
CA GLU A 217 12.85 -14.76 8.22
C GLU A 217 14.04 -14.21 7.43
N ILE A 218 14.39 -14.85 6.30
CA ILE A 218 15.45 -14.35 5.42
C ILE A 218 15.03 -13.04 4.72
N VAL A 219 13.79 -12.95 4.24
CA VAL A 219 13.32 -11.80 3.45
C VAL A 219 12.94 -10.61 4.34
N VAL A 220 12.30 -10.87 5.47
CA VAL A 220 11.83 -9.80 6.41
C VAL A 220 12.91 -9.47 7.43
N GLY A 221 13.93 -10.31 7.56
CA GLY A 221 15.04 -10.31 8.50
C GLY A 221 15.09 -9.11 9.43
N GLU A 222 14.70 -9.27 10.68
CA GLU A 222 15.05 -8.32 11.72
C GLU A 222 16.59 -8.26 11.78
N LYS A 223 17.14 -7.14 11.29
CA LYS A 223 18.48 -6.75 11.72
C LYS A 223 18.38 -6.51 13.23
N GLN A 224 18.90 -7.49 14.00
CA GLN A 224 19.22 -7.30 15.40
C GLN A 224 20.13 -6.09 15.57
#